data_03cdf5768f903b6808bbec37fb8cfe00
#
_entry.id   03cdf5768f903b6808bbec37fb8cfe00
#
_cell.length_a   1.000
_cell.length_b   1.000
_cell.length_c   1.000
_cell.angle_alpha   90.00
_cell.angle_beta   90.00
_cell.angle_gamma   90.00
#
_symmetry.space_group_name_H-M   'P 1'
#
loop_
_entity.id
_entity.type
_entity.pdbx_description
1 polymer ?
#
loop_
_entity_poly.entity_id
_entity_poly.type
_entity_poly.pdbx_seq_one_letter_code
_entity_poly.pdbx_strand_id
1 'polypeptide(L)'
;MPWPSSPIDLAAGAYCAFAVHAEPTVDEVRTKTILEYPDGSPKRELARGALMFRLTNTGTGVSTMADAGGSAVIDFFPDGSRRWRVAGPVLAAFQAGASNIPRGVWTINGVYTIDFSTTNFKTVTIYRGGVHDVCADLD
;
A
#
# COMPACT_ATOMS: atom_id res chain seq x y z
N MET A 1 -5.79 -11.71 -12.84
CA MET A 1 -6.56 -11.70 -11.58
C MET A 1 -6.62 -10.27 -11.06
N PRO A 2 -7.78 -9.80 -10.61
CA PRO A 2 -7.88 -8.46 -10.04
C PRO A 2 -7.12 -8.35 -8.72
N TRP A 3 -6.58 -7.18 -8.46
CA TRP A 3 -5.98 -6.84 -7.17
C TRP A 3 -7.10 -6.66 -6.14
N PRO A 4 -6.99 -7.25 -4.94
CA PRO A 4 -8.01 -7.07 -3.93
C PRO A 4 -7.95 -5.64 -3.37
N SER A 5 -8.95 -4.83 -3.69
CA SER A 5 -9.16 -3.53 -3.10
C SER A 5 -10.63 -3.38 -2.70
N SER A 6 -10.85 -2.75 -1.56
CA SER A 6 -12.17 -2.55 -1.01
C SER A 6 -12.18 -1.29 -0.15
N PRO A 7 -13.36 -0.72 0.12
CA PRO A 7 -13.45 0.37 1.09
C PRO A 7 -12.97 -0.09 2.47
N ILE A 8 -12.28 0.80 3.17
CA ILE A 8 -11.76 0.53 4.50
C ILE A 8 -11.95 1.76 5.40
N ASP A 9 -12.31 1.50 6.66
CA ASP A 9 -12.39 2.51 7.69
C ASP A 9 -11.16 2.43 8.59
N LEU A 10 -10.43 3.54 8.68
CA LEU A 10 -9.22 3.69 9.47
C LEU A 10 -9.58 4.41 10.77
N ALA A 11 -9.56 3.70 11.89
CA ALA A 11 -9.97 4.21 13.18
C ALA A 11 -9.12 5.40 13.63
N ALA A 12 -9.76 6.37 14.31
CA ALA A 12 -9.07 7.52 14.87
C ALA A 12 -7.94 7.08 15.81
N GLY A 13 -6.77 7.67 15.64
CA GLY A 13 -5.58 7.38 16.44
C GLY A 13 -4.77 6.17 15.99
N ALA A 14 -5.32 5.29 15.16
CA ALA A 14 -4.59 4.13 14.66
C ALA A 14 -3.62 4.52 13.53
N TYR A 15 -4.01 5.45 12.68
CA TYR A 15 -3.25 5.92 11.53
C TYR A 15 -3.13 7.44 11.53
N CYS A 16 -4.24 8.16 11.30
CA CYS A 16 -4.33 9.60 11.53
C CYS A 16 -4.92 9.85 12.92
N ALA A 17 -4.84 11.10 13.43
CA ALA A 17 -5.45 11.46 14.70
C ALA A 17 -6.99 11.39 14.66
N PHE A 18 -7.58 11.36 13.48
CA PHE A 18 -9.02 11.32 13.21
C PHE A 18 -9.36 10.06 12.40
N ALA A 19 -10.64 9.70 12.36
CA ALA A 19 -11.12 8.58 11.57
C ALA A 19 -11.11 8.95 10.07
N VAL A 20 -10.69 8.00 9.23
CA VAL A 20 -10.60 8.17 7.78
C VAL A 20 -11.34 7.05 7.09
N HIS A 21 -12.18 7.40 6.12
CA HIS A 21 -12.77 6.45 5.18
C HIS A 21 -12.00 6.49 3.87
N ALA A 22 -11.49 5.34 3.44
CA ALA A 22 -10.78 5.19 2.18
C ALA A 22 -11.58 4.29 1.25
N GLU A 23 -11.83 4.74 0.02
CA GLU A 23 -12.55 3.93 -0.97
C GLU A 23 -11.87 4.02 -2.33
N PRO A 24 -11.77 2.90 -3.07
CA PRO A 24 -11.27 2.92 -4.43
C PRO A 24 -12.30 3.57 -5.34
N THR A 25 -11.86 4.53 -6.16
CA THR A 25 -12.70 5.18 -7.19
C THR A 25 -12.35 4.71 -8.58
N VAL A 26 -11.10 4.26 -8.78
CA VAL A 26 -10.64 3.55 -9.97
C VAL A 26 -9.91 2.31 -9.47
N ASP A 27 -10.27 1.15 -9.98
CA ASP A 27 -9.76 -0.14 -9.51
C ASP A 27 -9.53 -1.06 -10.71
N GLU A 28 -8.40 -0.87 -11.38
CA GLU A 28 -8.05 -1.56 -12.61
C GLU A 28 -6.74 -2.34 -12.48
N VAL A 29 -6.22 -2.50 -11.26
CA VAL A 29 -5.00 -3.28 -11.03
C VAL A 29 -5.26 -4.75 -11.26
N ARG A 30 -4.36 -5.38 -12.00
CA ARG A 30 -4.38 -6.83 -12.27
C ARG A 30 -3.06 -7.44 -11.82
N THR A 31 -3.15 -8.66 -11.33
CA THR A 31 -1.99 -9.46 -10.97
C THR A 31 -1.83 -10.63 -11.92
N LYS A 32 -0.57 -11.02 -12.15
CA LYS A 32 -0.22 -12.19 -12.95
C LYS A 32 0.90 -12.93 -12.26
N THR A 33 0.68 -14.22 -11.96
CA THR A 33 1.73 -15.10 -11.44
C THR A 33 2.65 -15.48 -12.57
N ILE A 34 3.95 -15.22 -12.44
CA ILE A 34 4.96 -15.52 -13.46
C ILE A 34 5.91 -16.63 -13.04
N LEU A 35 6.02 -16.92 -11.75
CA LEU A 35 6.77 -18.06 -11.22
C LEU A 35 5.95 -18.71 -10.11
N GLU A 36 6.02 -20.06 -10.06
CA GLU A 36 5.34 -20.83 -9.03
C GLU A 36 6.32 -21.78 -8.33
N TYR A 37 6.03 -22.10 -7.07
CA TYR A 37 6.67 -23.19 -6.36
C TYR A 37 6.12 -24.54 -6.88
N PRO A 38 6.81 -25.68 -6.58
CA PRO A 38 6.34 -27.00 -7.04
C PRO A 38 4.92 -27.36 -6.60
N ASP A 39 4.42 -26.78 -5.51
CA ASP A 39 3.05 -26.99 -5.02
C ASP A 39 2.00 -26.11 -5.71
N GLY A 40 2.41 -25.28 -6.68
CA GLY A 40 1.53 -24.37 -7.40
C GLY A 40 1.31 -23.02 -6.73
N SER A 41 1.85 -22.80 -5.51
CA SER A 41 1.74 -21.49 -4.86
C SER A 41 2.62 -20.44 -5.57
N PRO A 42 2.22 -19.17 -5.55
CA PRO A 42 2.96 -18.14 -6.26
C PRO A 42 4.33 -17.90 -5.62
N LYS A 43 5.36 -17.83 -6.46
CA LYS A 43 6.72 -17.44 -6.09
C LYS A 43 7.00 -16.00 -6.50
N ARG A 44 6.47 -15.57 -7.65
CA ARG A 44 6.57 -14.20 -8.13
C ARG A 44 5.32 -13.81 -8.88
N GLU A 45 4.82 -12.63 -8.56
CA GLU A 45 3.67 -12.02 -9.24
C GLU A 45 4.03 -10.62 -9.75
N LEU A 46 3.37 -10.23 -10.84
CA LEU A 46 3.37 -8.85 -11.33
C LEU A 46 2.02 -8.22 -11.00
N ALA A 47 2.05 -6.96 -10.56
CA ALA A 47 0.84 -6.16 -10.33
C ALA A 47 0.98 -4.83 -11.04
N ARG A 48 -0.04 -4.42 -11.81
CA ARG A 48 -0.08 -3.11 -12.47
C ARG A 48 -1.51 -2.75 -12.85
N GLY A 49 -1.73 -1.47 -13.04
CA GLY A 49 -3.01 -0.91 -13.44
C GLY A 49 -3.35 0.34 -12.66
N ALA A 50 -4.36 1.04 -13.10
CA ALA A 50 -4.82 2.25 -12.42
C ALA A 50 -5.53 1.90 -11.11
N LEU A 51 -5.18 2.62 -10.05
CA LEU A 51 -5.82 2.51 -8.75
C LEU A 51 -5.82 3.89 -8.11
N MET A 52 -7.03 4.42 -7.86
CA MET A 52 -7.22 5.70 -7.18
C MET A 52 -8.09 5.49 -5.96
N PHE A 53 -7.70 6.11 -4.87
CA PHE A 53 -8.50 6.15 -3.65
C PHE A 53 -8.99 7.56 -3.37
N ARG A 54 -10.23 7.65 -2.87
CA ARG A 54 -10.71 8.84 -2.16
C ARG A 54 -10.61 8.57 -0.67
N LEU A 55 -9.91 9.46 0.03
CA LEU A 55 -9.82 9.40 1.49
C LEU A 55 -10.57 10.60 2.06
N THR A 56 -11.34 10.35 3.11
CA THR A 56 -12.20 11.37 3.73
C THR A 56 -12.00 11.34 5.24
N ASN A 57 -11.73 12.50 5.83
CA ASN A 57 -11.83 12.71 7.27
C ASN A 57 -13.32 12.72 7.61
N THR A 58 -13.80 11.66 8.27
CA THR A 58 -15.23 11.49 8.52
C THR A 58 -15.78 12.49 9.54
N GLY A 59 -14.93 13.11 10.35
CA GLY A 59 -15.34 14.14 11.31
C GLY A 59 -15.57 15.51 10.70
N THR A 60 -14.83 15.86 9.66
CA THR A 60 -14.89 17.21 9.02
C THR A 60 -15.44 17.18 7.61
N GLY A 61 -15.43 16.03 6.93
CA GLY A 61 -15.81 15.89 5.54
C GLY A 61 -14.70 16.28 4.55
N VAL A 62 -13.53 16.70 5.02
CA VAL A 62 -12.39 17.01 4.14
C VAL A 62 -11.94 15.73 3.45
N SER A 63 -11.75 15.81 2.13
CA SER A 63 -11.33 14.63 1.34
C SER A 63 -10.18 14.99 0.41
N THR A 64 -9.44 13.95 0.01
CA THR A 64 -8.37 14.03 -0.98
C THR A 64 -8.35 12.76 -1.82
N MET A 65 -7.73 12.85 -2.99
CA MET A 65 -7.52 11.70 -3.87
C MET A 65 -6.06 11.26 -3.76
N ALA A 66 -5.85 9.95 -3.79
CA ALA A 66 -4.51 9.37 -3.78
C ALA A 66 -4.37 8.36 -4.91
N ASP A 67 -3.33 8.53 -5.73
CA ASP A 67 -2.96 7.57 -6.75
C ASP A 67 -2.17 6.43 -6.09
N ALA A 68 -2.62 5.20 -6.28
CA ALA A 68 -1.98 3.99 -5.79
C ALA A 68 -1.67 3.01 -6.92
N GLY A 69 -1.67 3.47 -8.16
CA GLY A 69 -1.53 2.67 -9.38
C GLY A 69 -0.10 2.38 -9.79
N GLY A 70 0.83 2.25 -8.86
CA GLY A 70 2.19 1.84 -9.16
C GLY A 70 2.27 0.39 -9.68
N SER A 71 3.37 0.08 -10.36
CA SER A 71 3.67 -1.27 -10.83
C SER A 71 4.59 -1.97 -9.83
N ALA A 72 4.32 -3.24 -9.53
CA ALA A 72 5.08 -3.99 -8.56
C ALA A 72 5.46 -5.38 -9.07
N VAL A 73 6.65 -5.83 -8.69
CA VAL A 73 7.06 -7.23 -8.73
C VAL A 73 7.07 -7.73 -7.29
N ILE A 74 6.27 -8.74 -7.01
CA ILE A 74 6.08 -9.28 -5.67
C ILE A 74 6.73 -10.65 -5.60
N ASP A 75 7.73 -10.80 -4.74
CA ASP A 75 8.38 -12.08 -4.44
C ASP A 75 7.85 -12.64 -3.12
N PHE A 76 7.40 -13.88 -3.15
CA PHE A 76 6.96 -14.63 -1.97
C PHE A 76 8.04 -15.63 -1.57
N PHE A 77 8.49 -15.57 -0.33
CA PHE A 77 9.56 -16.44 0.18
C PHE A 77 8.98 -17.62 0.96
N PRO A 78 9.73 -18.75 1.05
CA PRO A 78 9.24 -19.96 1.73
C PRO A 78 8.91 -19.78 3.20
N ASP A 79 9.53 -18.80 3.89
CA ASP A 79 9.28 -18.50 5.31
C ASP A 79 8.02 -17.67 5.55
N GLY A 80 7.29 -17.28 4.48
CA GLY A 80 6.10 -16.44 4.56
C GLY A 80 6.37 -14.95 4.43
N SER A 81 7.63 -14.53 4.42
CA SER A 81 7.98 -13.13 4.12
C SER A 81 7.78 -12.85 2.62
N ARG A 82 7.72 -11.58 2.27
CA ARG A 82 7.58 -11.15 0.87
C ARG A 82 8.26 -9.82 0.65
N ARG A 83 8.60 -9.56 -0.61
CA ARG A 83 9.19 -8.28 -1.03
C ARG A 83 8.43 -7.74 -2.22
N TRP A 84 8.07 -6.48 -2.13
CA TRP A 84 7.55 -5.71 -3.24
C TRP A 84 8.65 -4.82 -3.78
N ARG A 85 8.93 -4.94 -5.08
CA ARG A 85 9.75 -3.97 -5.82
C ARG A 85 8.81 -3.12 -6.64
N VAL A 86 8.75 -1.82 -6.34
CA VAL A 86 7.70 -0.93 -6.83
C VAL A 86 8.29 0.23 -7.62
N ALA A 87 7.63 0.56 -8.71
CA ALA A 87 7.83 1.79 -9.46
C ALA A 87 6.48 2.51 -9.58
N GLY A 88 6.44 3.78 -9.19
CA GLY A 88 5.21 4.57 -9.16
C GLY A 88 4.57 4.63 -7.77
N PRO A 89 3.34 5.19 -7.67
CA PRO A 89 2.73 5.44 -6.38
C PRO A 89 2.05 4.21 -5.78
N VAL A 90 2.07 4.13 -4.44
CA VAL A 90 1.19 3.27 -3.65
C VAL A 90 0.62 4.06 -2.48
N LEU A 91 -0.52 3.62 -1.97
CA LEU A 91 -1.10 4.12 -0.74
C LEU A 91 -0.81 3.12 0.36
N ALA A 92 -0.22 3.59 1.46
CA ALA A 92 0.15 2.75 2.59
C ALA A 92 -0.34 3.37 3.89
N ALA A 93 -0.90 2.54 4.77
CA ALA A 93 -1.32 2.94 6.10
C ALA A 93 -0.56 2.11 7.13
N PHE A 94 0.15 2.79 8.03
CA PHE A 94 0.96 2.14 9.05
C PHE A 94 0.50 2.54 10.44
N GLN A 95 0.30 1.53 11.30
CA GLN A 95 0.15 1.75 12.74
C GLN A 95 1.53 1.98 13.37
N ALA A 96 1.54 2.51 14.59
CA ALA A 96 2.77 2.71 15.33
C ALA A 96 3.51 1.38 15.49
N GLY A 97 4.81 1.36 15.16
CA GLY A 97 5.66 0.17 15.27
C GLY A 97 5.47 -0.87 14.16
N ALA A 98 4.59 -0.64 13.18
CA ALA A 98 4.34 -1.58 12.10
C ALA A 98 5.30 -1.41 10.90
N SER A 99 6.05 -0.33 10.84
CA SER A 99 6.98 -0.02 9.76
C SER A 99 8.13 0.86 10.25
N ASN A 100 9.19 0.98 9.44
CA ASN A 100 10.22 2.00 9.63
C ASN A 100 9.72 3.41 9.25
N ILE A 101 8.56 3.51 8.60
CA ILE A 101 7.85 4.77 8.39
C ILE A 101 6.91 4.99 9.58
N PRO A 102 6.79 6.23 10.11
CA PRO A 102 5.95 6.50 11.26
C PRO A 102 4.46 6.16 11.03
N ARG A 103 3.72 6.05 12.12
CA ARG A 103 2.26 5.93 12.08
C ARG A 103 1.66 7.00 11.16
N GLY A 104 0.76 6.61 10.28
CA GLY A 104 0.10 7.53 9.36
C GLY A 104 -0.46 6.84 8.15
N VAL A 105 -1.00 7.67 7.26
CA VAL A 105 -1.42 7.29 5.92
C VAL A 105 -0.51 8.04 4.94
N TRP A 106 0.14 7.29 4.06
CA TRP A 106 1.19 7.81 3.21
C TRP A 106 0.97 7.41 1.76
N THR A 107 1.28 8.30 0.83
CA THR A 107 1.60 7.89 -0.53
C THR A 107 3.12 7.77 -0.64
N ILE A 108 3.59 6.65 -1.18
CA ILE A 108 5.00 6.43 -1.48
C ILE A 108 5.10 6.42 -2.99
N ASN A 109 5.98 7.23 -3.55
CA ASN A 109 6.13 7.34 -5.00
C ASN A 109 7.61 7.38 -5.38
N GLY A 110 7.94 6.70 -6.47
CA GLY A 110 9.29 6.62 -6.99
C GLY A 110 9.70 5.19 -7.30
N VAL A 111 10.92 4.83 -6.92
CA VAL A 111 11.45 3.46 -7.03
C VAL A 111 11.90 3.03 -5.64
N TYR A 112 11.29 1.97 -5.13
CA TYR A 112 11.48 1.53 -3.74
C TYR A 112 11.13 0.06 -3.57
N THR A 113 11.51 -0.48 -2.42
CA THR A 113 11.10 -1.81 -1.99
C THR A 113 10.31 -1.73 -0.70
N ILE A 114 9.36 -2.64 -0.53
CA ILE A 114 8.66 -2.87 0.74
C ILE A 114 8.88 -4.33 1.10
N ASP A 115 9.61 -4.56 2.19
CA ASP A 115 9.85 -5.88 2.73
C ASP A 115 8.86 -6.17 3.86
N PHE A 116 8.07 -7.24 3.69
CA PHE A 116 7.13 -7.71 4.70
C PHE A 116 7.77 -8.88 5.44
N SER A 117 8.09 -8.68 6.72
CA SER A 117 8.67 -9.75 7.54
C SER A 117 7.65 -10.85 7.84
N THR A 118 8.11 -11.94 8.44
CA THR A 118 7.25 -13.03 8.88
C THR A 118 6.24 -12.61 9.95
N THR A 119 6.52 -11.50 10.67
CA THR A 119 5.62 -10.88 11.65
C THR A 119 4.85 -9.69 11.08
N ASN A 120 4.90 -9.53 9.76
CA ASN A 120 4.22 -8.47 9.00
C ASN A 120 4.74 -7.05 9.29
N PHE A 121 5.98 -6.91 9.78
CA PHE A 121 6.66 -5.61 9.86
C PHE A 121 7.08 -5.20 8.44
N LYS A 122 6.83 -3.94 8.09
CA LYS A 122 7.07 -3.42 6.73
C LYS A 122 8.28 -2.50 6.74
N THR A 123 9.33 -2.90 6.02
CA THR A 123 10.52 -2.06 5.84
C THR A 123 10.50 -1.45 4.45
N VAL A 124 10.38 -0.14 4.39
CA VAL A 124 10.39 0.62 3.13
C VAL A 124 11.81 1.14 2.90
N THR A 125 12.37 0.84 1.73
CA THR A 125 13.67 1.35 1.30
C THR A 125 13.48 2.11 0.00
N ILE A 126 13.72 3.43 0.02
CA ILE A 126 13.49 4.30 -1.13
C ILE A 126 14.82 4.57 -1.82
N TYR A 127 14.90 4.19 -3.09
CA TYR A 127 16.07 4.45 -3.94
C TYR A 127 15.92 5.77 -4.70
N ARG A 128 14.69 6.14 -5.05
CA ARG A 128 14.33 7.38 -5.73
C ARG A 128 12.90 7.76 -5.34
N GLY A 129 12.66 9.04 -5.10
CA GLY A 129 11.33 9.53 -4.74
C GLY A 129 11.20 9.80 -3.25
N GLY A 130 10.01 9.66 -2.72
CA GLY A 130 9.73 9.96 -1.32
C GLY A 130 8.33 9.58 -0.88
N VAL A 131 7.98 10.07 0.31
CA VAL A 131 6.68 9.83 0.93
C VAL A 131 5.94 11.17 1.10
N HIS A 132 4.61 11.10 1.01
CA HIS A 132 3.73 12.24 1.26
C HIS A 132 2.73 11.89 2.37
N ASP A 133 2.55 12.79 3.32
CA ASP A 133 1.66 12.60 4.47
C ASP A 133 0.22 12.94 4.08
N VAL A 134 -0.59 11.91 3.88
CA VAL A 134 -2.01 12.08 3.53
C VAL A 134 -2.83 12.56 4.74
N CYS A 135 -2.43 12.17 5.96
CA CYS A 135 -3.10 12.68 7.16
C CYS A 135 -3.06 14.21 7.22
N ALA A 136 -1.94 14.82 6.81
CA ALA A 136 -1.80 16.27 6.77
C ALA A 136 -2.77 16.93 5.78
N ASP A 137 -3.07 16.27 4.66
CA ASP A 137 -4.02 16.77 3.66
C ASP A 137 -5.47 16.74 4.16
N LEU A 138 -5.76 15.87 5.12
CA LEU A 138 -7.11 15.62 5.63
C LEU A 138 -7.42 16.33 6.96
N ASP A 139 -6.40 16.91 7.56
CA ASP A 139 -6.51 17.55 8.86
C ASP A 139 -7.33 18.87 8.78
#